data_5baa96a82fefbd0c03a1dbf76e866244
#
_entry.id   5baa96a82fefbd0c03a1dbf76e866244
#
_cell.length_a   1.000
_cell.length_b   1.000
_cell.length_c   1.000
_cell.angle_alpha   90.00
_cell.angle_beta   90.00
_cell.angle_gamma   90.00
#
_symmetry.space_group_name_H-M   'P 1'
#
loop_
_entity.id
_entity.type
_entity.pdbx_description
1 polymer ?
#
loop_
_entity_poly.entity_id
_entity_poly.type
_entity_poly.pdbx_seq_one_letter_code
_entity_poly.pdbx_strand_id
1 'polypeptide(L)'
;MDQTFSTPRTMNDGTGSAFVRRYEDLYRAAKVMTGLGETVKVVGLVAAAIIFIVWFLVAVGASQGFGGVVAFFMCLVIGGAFGALVGGLFFLLGVLISAQGQLLMSHADAAVHTSPFLSDQQRAAAMSLPFTAPATTAAAG
;
A
#
# COMPACT_ATOMS: atom_id res chain seq x y z
N MET A 1 10.07 -48.69 -37.49
CA MET A 1 9.72 -47.25 -37.40
C MET A 1 9.97 -46.83 -35.96
N ASP A 2 11.24 -46.48 -35.71
CA ASP A 2 11.67 -46.00 -34.36
C ASP A 2 11.37 -44.52 -34.27
N GLN A 3 10.36 -44.13 -33.49
CA GLN A 3 10.15 -42.77 -33.07
C GLN A 3 11.09 -42.53 -31.89
N THR A 4 12.27 -42.02 -32.17
CA THR A 4 13.14 -41.42 -31.14
C THR A 4 12.41 -40.22 -30.55
N PHE A 5 11.79 -40.44 -29.39
CA PHE A 5 11.26 -39.37 -28.55
C PHE A 5 12.44 -38.48 -28.15
N SER A 6 12.56 -37.33 -28.83
CA SER A 6 13.48 -36.28 -28.43
C SER A 6 13.10 -35.82 -27.04
N THR A 7 13.93 -36.18 -26.06
CA THR A 7 13.87 -35.64 -24.70
C THR A 7 13.78 -34.12 -24.81
N PRO A 8 12.77 -33.48 -24.15
CA PRO A 8 12.68 -32.01 -24.15
C PRO A 8 13.97 -31.47 -23.56
N ARG A 9 14.67 -30.67 -24.36
CA ARG A 9 15.84 -29.93 -23.94
C ARG A 9 15.50 -29.23 -22.63
N THR A 10 16.14 -29.62 -21.52
CA THR A 10 16.09 -28.93 -20.25
C THR A 10 16.57 -27.49 -20.50
N MET A 11 15.63 -26.60 -20.75
CA MET A 11 15.90 -25.19 -20.93
C MET A 11 16.48 -24.69 -19.63
N ASN A 12 17.72 -24.22 -19.73
CA ASN A 12 18.63 -23.72 -18.73
C ASN A 12 17.90 -23.15 -17.49
N ASP A 13 17.95 -23.84 -16.35
CA ASP A 13 17.29 -23.51 -15.09
C ASP A 13 17.61 -22.08 -14.58
N GLY A 14 18.67 -21.47 -15.09
CA GLY A 14 19.09 -20.10 -14.72
C GLY A 14 18.20 -18.98 -15.25
N THR A 15 17.61 -19.13 -16.44
CA THR A 15 16.74 -18.08 -17.03
C THR A 15 15.37 -18.06 -16.37
N GLY A 16 14.80 -19.21 -16.05
CA GLY A 16 13.49 -19.29 -15.36
C GLY A 16 13.52 -18.68 -13.96
N SER A 17 14.60 -18.91 -13.23
CA SER A 17 14.77 -18.36 -11.88
C SER A 17 14.93 -16.83 -11.86
N ALA A 18 15.56 -16.24 -12.88
CA ALA A 18 15.70 -14.79 -13.01
C ALA A 18 14.36 -14.10 -13.30
N PHE A 19 13.49 -14.73 -14.11
CA PHE A 19 12.16 -14.20 -14.38
C PHE A 19 11.26 -14.27 -13.13
N VAL A 20 11.27 -15.39 -12.42
CA VAL A 20 10.48 -15.55 -11.16
C VAL A 20 10.89 -14.49 -10.15
N ARG A 21 12.19 -14.22 -9.96
CA ARG A 21 12.66 -13.16 -9.06
C ARG A 21 12.15 -11.78 -9.44
N ARG A 22 12.10 -11.44 -10.74
CA ARG A 22 11.57 -10.15 -11.19
C ARG A 22 10.09 -9.98 -10.84
N TYR A 23 9.30 -11.02 -10.96
CA TYR A 23 7.89 -10.98 -10.57
C TYR A 23 7.71 -10.89 -9.05
N GLU A 24 8.56 -11.61 -8.29
CA GLU A 24 8.57 -11.50 -6.83
C GLU A 24 8.89 -10.08 -6.36
N ASP A 25 9.86 -9.42 -6.98
CA ASP A 25 10.21 -8.04 -6.67
C ASP A 25 9.08 -7.07 -7.01
N LEU A 26 8.36 -7.29 -8.12
CA LEU A 26 7.19 -6.50 -8.51
C LEU A 26 6.05 -6.64 -7.49
N TYR A 27 5.73 -7.86 -7.07
CA TYR A 27 4.72 -8.11 -6.05
C TYR A 27 5.10 -7.50 -4.70
N ARG A 28 6.38 -7.59 -4.34
CA ARG A 28 6.90 -6.97 -3.11
C ARG A 28 6.76 -5.44 -3.18
N ALA A 29 7.13 -4.82 -4.29
CA ALA A 29 6.99 -3.38 -4.50
C ALA A 29 5.52 -2.94 -4.43
N ALA A 30 4.60 -3.67 -5.07
CA ALA A 30 3.17 -3.40 -5.04
C ALA A 30 2.60 -3.49 -3.62
N LYS A 31 3.01 -4.50 -2.85
CA LYS A 31 2.61 -4.67 -1.44
C LYS A 31 3.12 -3.53 -0.56
N VAL A 32 4.37 -3.11 -0.75
CA VAL A 32 4.94 -1.96 -0.01
C VAL A 32 4.18 -0.69 -0.34
N MET A 33 3.84 -0.44 -1.62
CA MET A 33 3.03 0.71 -2.02
C MET A 33 1.64 0.70 -1.37
N THR A 34 0.97 -0.43 -1.36
CA THR A 34 -0.34 -0.54 -0.70
C THR A 34 -0.24 -0.26 0.81
N GLY A 35 0.78 -0.81 1.48
CA GLY A 35 1.05 -0.55 2.90
C GLY A 35 1.40 0.92 3.18
N LEU A 36 2.18 1.56 2.30
CA LEU A 36 2.47 3.00 2.40
C LEU A 36 1.19 3.84 2.28
N GLY A 37 0.28 3.49 1.36
CA GLY A 37 -1.00 4.16 1.23
C GLY A 37 -1.83 4.12 2.51
N GLU A 38 -1.89 2.96 3.18
CA GLU A 38 -2.57 2.83 4.47
C GLU A 38 -1.89 3.66 5.57
N THR A 39 -0.56 3.64 5.62
CA THR A 39 0.21 4.44 6.58
C THR A 39 -0.05 5.94 6.39
N VAL A 40 -0.07 6.42 5.15
CA VAL A 40 -0.34 7.83 4.83
C VAL A 40 -1.74 8.24 5.28
N LYS A 41 -2.77 7.39 5.11
CA LYS A 41 -4.13 7.65 5.61
C LYS A 41 -4.16 7.80 7.13
N VAL A 42 -3.48 6.89 7.85
CA VAL A 42 -3.41 6.92 9.32
C VAL A 42 -2.68 8.18 9.79
N VAL A 43 -1.55 8.51 9.18
CA VAL A 43 -0.79 9.74 9.50
C VAL A 43 -1.66 10.99 9.27
N GLY A 44 -2.40 11.02 8.17
CA GLY A 44 -3.33 12.12 7.86
C GLY A 44 -4.43 12.28 8.92
N LEU A 45 -5.00 11.17 9.36
CA LEU A 45 -6.02 11.17 10.41
C LEU A 45 -5.47 11.69 11.73
N VAL A 46 -4.28 11.23 12.13
CA VAL A 46 -3.61 11.67 13.36
C VAL A 46 -3.27 13.16 13.28
N ALA A 47 -2.74 13.63 12.14
CA ALA A 47 -2.44 15.05 11.93
C ALA A 47 -3.70 15.91 12.02
N ALA A 48 -4.81 15.49 11.40
CA ALA A 48 -6.09 16.19 11.50
C ALA A 48 -6.61 16.27 12.93
N ALA A 49 -6.48 15.19 13.70
CA ALA A 49 -6.88 15.15 15.10
C ALA A 49 -6.03 16.11 15.96
N ILE A 50 -4.72 16.14 15.75
CA ILE A 50 -3.82 17.06 16.45
C ILE A 50 -4.19 18.51 16.14
N ILE A 51 -4.38 18.85 14.87
CA ILE A 51 -4.81 20.19 14.45
C ILE A 51 -6.13 20.57 15.13
N PHE A 52 -7.10 19.67 15.12
CA PHE A 52 -8.38 19.90 15.77
C PHE A 52 -8.23 20.16 17.28
N ILE A 53 -7.43 19.36 17.98
CA ILE A 53 -7.18 19.51 19.42
C ILE A 53 -6.53 20.86 19.71
N VAL A 54 -5.52 21.25 18.93
CA VAL A 54 -4.84 22.56 19.11
C VAL A 54 -5.84 23.70 18.94
N TRP A 55 -6.63 23.69 17.87
CA TRP A 55 -7.64 24.72 17.64
C TRP A 55 -8.76 24.72 18.70
N PHE A 56 -9.13 23.55 19.21
CA PHE A 56 -10.08 23.44 20.31
C PHE A 56 -9.55 24.10 21.59
N LEU A 57 -8.28 23.88 21.93
CA LEU A 57 -7.65 24.54 23.08
C LEU A 57 -7.57 26.06 22.91
N VAL A 58 -7.25 26.53 21.69
CA VAL A 58 -7.29 27.95 21.36
C VAL A 58 -8.69 28.51 21.50
N ALA A 59 -9.72 27.79 21.05
CA ALA A 59 -11.12 28.21 21.16
C ALA A 59 -11.55 28.32 22.63
N VAL A 60 -11.15 27.36 23.47
CA VAL A 60 -11.41 27.41 24.93
C VAL A 60 -10.75 28.62 25.56
N GLY A 61 -9.50 28.93 25.21
CA GLY A 61 -8.80 30.13 25.69
C GLY A 61 -9.48 31.42 25.24
N ALA A 62 -9.93 31.50 23.99
CA ALA A 62 -10.62 32.65 23.44
C ALA A 62 -12.02 32.88 24.05
N SER A 63 -12.64 31.85 24.60
CA SER A 63 -13.99 31.94 25.21
C SER A 63 -14.03 32.73 26.51
N GLN A 64 -12.89 33.04 27.12
CA GLN A 64 -12.79 33.73 28.41
C GLN A 64 -13.01 35.28 28.32
N GLY A 65 -13.13 35.83 27.10
CA GLY A 65 -13.26 37.28 26.87
C GLY A 65 -14.72 37.72 26.51
N PHE A 66 -14.88 39.05 26.48
CA PHE A 66 -16.17 39.66 26.03
C PHE A 66 -16.42 39.25 24.56
N GLY A 67 -17.50 38.55 24.30
CA GLY A 67 -17.76 37.94 22.97
C GLY A 67 -17.24 36.52 22.78
N GLY A 68 -16.77 35.87 23.86
CA GLY A 68 -16.13 34.57 23.89
C GLY A 68 -16.89 33.46 23.17
N VAL A 69 -18.22 33.47 23.22
CA VAL A 69 -19.05 32.45 22.52
C VAL A 69 -18.85 32.52 21.00
N VAL A 70 -18.86 33.72 20.42
CA VAL A 70 -18.67 33.91 18.97
C VAL A 70 -17.24 33.53 18.59
N ALA A 71 -16.24 33.95 19.37
CA ALA A 71 -14.83 33.62 19.15
C ALA A 71 -14.63 32.09 19.24
N PHE A 72 -15.25 31.42 20.20
CA PHE A 72 -15.19 29.96 20.33
C PHE A 72 -15.70 29.25 19.07
N PHE A 73 -16.89 29.59 18.60
CA PHE A 73 -17.45 28.96 17.40
C PHE A 73 -16.63 29.27 16.14
N MET A 74 -16.14 30.50 15.99
CA MET A 74 -15.28 30.87 14.85
C MET A 74 -13.97 30.06 14.85
N CYS A 75 -13.29 29.93 15.99
CA CYS A 75 -12.10 29.09 16.09
C CYS A 75 -12.39 27.62 15.79
N LEU A 76 -13.52 27.12 16.24
CA LEU A 76 -13.91 25.72 16.04
C LEU A 76 -14.22 25.42 14.55
N VAL A 77 -14.90 26.34 13.87
CA VAL A 77 -15.18 26.24 12.42
C VAL A 77 -13.90 26.31 11.62
N ILE A 78 -13.03 27.28 11.89
CA ILE A 78 -11.74 27.46 11.19
C ILE A 78 -10.85 26.24 11.43
N GLY A 79 -10.70 25.82 12.68
CA GLY A 79 -9.88 24.65 13.05
C GLY A 79 -10.41 23.36 12.45
N GLY A 80 -11.72 23.15 12.48
CA GLY A 80 -12.38 22.00 11.86
C GLY A 80 -12.19 21.97 10.34
N ALA A 81 -12.37 23.11 9.66
CA ALA A 81 -12.16 23.22 8.23
C ALA A 81 -10.70 22.94 7.84
N PHE A 82 -9.75 23.49 8.60
CA PHE A 82 -8.31 23.27 8.35
C PHE A 82 -7.90 21.81 8.61
N GLY A 83 -8.38 21.22 9.70
CA GLY A 83 -8.16 19.81 10.02
C GLY A 83 -8.75 18.88 8.96
N ALA A 84 -9.99 19.16 8.50
CA ALA A 84 -10.64 18.40 7.45
C ALA A 84 -9.90 18.51 6.11
N LEU A 85 -9.39 19.70 5.77
CA LEU A 85 -8.64 19.92 4.55
C LEU A 85 -7.31 19.14 4.56
N VAL A 86 -6.55 19.27 5.63
CA VAL A 86 -5.27 18.54 5.77
C VAL A 86 -5.52 17.04 5.81
N GLY A 87 -6.42 16.56 6.66
CA GLY A 87 -6.75 15.13 6.76
C GLY A 87 -7.29 14.57 5.45
N GLY A 88 -8.14 15.32 4.76
CA GLY A 88 -8.70 14.95 3.46
C GLY A 88 -7.63 14.83 2.37
N LEU A 89 -6.66 15.76 2.31
CA LEU A 89 -5.54 15.68 1.37
C LEU A 89 -4.70 14.42 1.62
N PHE A 90 -4.32 14.14 2.86
CA PHE A 90 -3.55 12.93 3.19
C PHE A 90 -4.34 11.66 2.90
N PHE A 91 -5.65 11.66 3.18
CA PHE A 91 -6.51 10.54 2.86
C PHE A 91 -6.55 10.26 1.36
N LEU A 92 -6.75 11.30 0.53
CA LEU A 92 -6.74 11.17 -0.93
C LEU A 92 -5.40 10.69 -1.46
N LEU A 93 -4.29 11.23 -0.95
CA LEU A 93 -2.94 10.77 -1.29
C LEU A 93 -2.76 9.30 -0.94
N GLY A 94 -3.18 8.88 0.24
CA GLY A 94 -3.11 7.47 0.65
C GLY A 94 -3.94 6.54 -0.23
N VAL A 95 -5.14 6.98 -0.65
CA VAL A 95 -5.98 6.24 -1.61
C VAL A 95 -5.28 6.12 -2.97
N LEU A 96 -4.71 7.20 -3.48
CA LEU A 96 -3.99 7.22 -4.76
C LEU A 96 -2.79 6.25 -4.74
N ILE A 97 -1.98 6.29 -3.69
CA ILE A 97 -0.81 5.41 -3.54
C ILE A 97 -1.27 3.95 -3.47
N SER A 98 -2.31 3.65 -2.69
CA SER A 98 -2.87 2.30 -2.58
C SER A 98 -3.43 1.80 -3.92
N ALA A 99 -4.12 2.66 -4.67
CA ALA A 99 -4.66 2.32 -5.99
C ALA A 99 -3.55 2.02 -7.00
N GLN A 100 -2.44 2.76 -6.98
CA GLN A 100 -1.27 2.47 -7.80
C GLN A 100 -0.65 1.12 -7.47
N GLY A 101 -0.58 0.76 -6.18
CA GLY A 101 -0.11 -0.56 -5.75
C GLY A 101 -0.99 -1.70 -6.30
N GLN A 102 -2.31 -1.54 -6.26
CA GLN A 102 -3.25 -2.51 -6.84
C GLN A 102 -3.15 -2.60 -8.37
N LEU A 103 -2.95 -1.46 -9.04
CA LEU A 103 -2.75 -1.42 -10.48
C LEU A 103 -1.46 -2.17 -10.88
N LEU A 104 -0.39 -1.99 -10.12
CA LEU A 104 0.86 -2.74 -10.33
C LEU A 104 0.65 -4.25 -10.18
N MET A 105 -0.12 -4.70 -9.18
CA MET A 105 -0.47 -6.12 -9.01
C MET A 105 -1.20 -6.65 -10.24
N SER A 106 -2.23 -5.95 -10.71
CA SER A 106 -3.01 -6.41 -11.86
C SER A 106 -2.17 -6.47 -13.16
N HIS A 107 -1.23 -5.55 -13.34
CA HIS A 107 -0.28 -5.60 -14.45
C HIS A 107 0.70 -6.77 -14.32
N ALA A 108 1.17 -7.07 -13.11
CA ALA A 108 2.04 -8.22 -12.86
C ALA A 108 1.31 -9.53 -13.18
N ASP A 109 0.05 -9.68 -12.75
CA ASP A 109 -0.78 -10.84 -13.04
C ASP A 109 -1.01 -11.01 -14.56
N ALA A 110 -1.34 -9.92 -15.24
CA ALA A 110 -1.51 -9.94 -16.68
C ALA A 110 -0.20 -10.34 -17.41
N ALA A 111 0.95 -9.82 -16.95
CA ALA A 111 2.25 -10.15 -17.53
C ALA A 111 2.63 -11.63 -17.31
N VAL A 112 2.32 -12.20 -16.15
CA VAL A 112 2.53 -13.62 -15.84
C VAL A 112 1.66 -14.50 -16.75
N HIS A 113 0.38 -14.13 -16.92
CA HIS A 113 -0.53 -14.89 -17.78
C HIS A 113 -0.17 -14.85 -19.26
N THR A 114 0.31 -13.72 -19.76
CA THR A 114 0.64 -13.53 -21.18
C THR A 114 2.08 -13.89 -21.55
N SER A 115 2.93 -14.21 -20.56
CA SER A 115 4.33 -14.54 -20.78
C SER A 115 4.49 -15.87 -21.54
N PRO A 116 5.04 -15.88 -22.77
CA PRO A 116 5.32 -17.11 -23.51
C PRO A 116 6.51 -17.90 -22.94
N PHE A 117 7.28 -17.31 -22.03
CA PHE A 117 8.50 -17.86 -21.47
C PHE A 117 8.30 -18.65 -20.18
N LEU A 118 7.11 -18.60 -19.59
CA LEU A 118 6.77 -19.31 -18.36
C LEU A 118 5.97 -20.58 -18.66
N SER A 119 6.43 -21.71 -18.13
CA SER A 119 5.65 -22.95 -18.15
C SER A 119 4.45 -22.82 -17.19
N ASP A 120 3.42 -23.67 -17.38
CA ASP A 120 2.23 -23.65 -16.52
C ASP A 120 2.56 -23.88 -15.05
N GLN A 121 3.56 -24.71 -14.74
CA GLN A 121 4.07 -24.90 -13.39
C GLN A 121 4.73 -23.65 -12.82
N GLN A 122 5.50 -22.94 -13.61
CA GLN A 122 6.15 -21.68 -13.21
C GLN A 122 5.14 -20.55 -13.02
N ARG A 123 4.08 -20.51 -13.84
CA ARG A 123 2.95 -19.59 -13.66
C ARG A 123 2.22 -19.88 -12.35
N ALA A 124 1.88 -21.14 -12.11
CA ALA A 124 1.25 -21.57 -10.86
C ALA A 124 2.14 -21.25 -9.64
N ALA A 125 3.44 -21.46 -9.73
CA ALA A 125 4.38 -21.13 -8.67
C ALA A 125 4.48 -19.63 -8.44
N ALA A 126 4.53 -18.80 -9.47
CA ALA A 126 4.55 -17.34 -9.36
C ALA A 126 3.26 -16.77 -8.74
N MET A 127 2.11 -17.37 -9.05
CA MET A 127 0.82 -16.96 -8.49
C MET A 127 0.55 -17.55 -7.11
N SER A 128 1.13 -18.70 -6.80
CA SER A 128 0.98 -19.37 -5.50
C SER A 128 2.04 -18.94 -4.48
N LEU A 129 2.87 -17.92 -4.81
CA LEU A 129 3.81 -17.38 -3.83
C LEU A 129 3.01 -17.06 -2.58
N PRO A 130 3.20 -17.86 -1.50
CA PRO A 130 2.38 -17.70 -0.32
C PRO A 130 2.58 -16.29 0.18
N PHE A 131 1.48 -15.72 0.61
CA PHE A 131 1.45 -14.52 1.42
C PHE A 131 2.18 -14.85 2.73
N THR A 132 3.50 -15.00 2.66
CA THR A 132 4.31 -15.24 3.84
C THR A 132 4.19 -13.98 4.67
N ALA A 133 3.25 -14.03 5.62
CA ALA A 133 3.35 -13.22 6.80
C ALA A 133 4.82 -13.27 7.26
N PRO A 134 5.43 -12.13 7.64
CA PRO A 134 6.79 -12.15 8.16
C PRO A 134 6.80 -13.22 9.24
N ALA A 135 7.70 -14.19 9.06
CA ALA A 135 7.91 -15.21 10.06
C ALA A 135 8.17 -14.46 11.37
N THR A 136 7.17 -14.50 12.24
CA THR A 136 7.36 -14.12 13.63
C THR A 136 8.47 -15.06 14.08
N THR A 137 9.68 -14.55 14.18
CA THR A 137 10.79 -15.22 14.82
C THR A 137 10.29 -15.56 16.21
N ALA A 138 9.70 -16.74 16.34
CA ALA A 138 9.47 -17.34 17.63
C ALA A 138 10.85 -17.45 18.23
N ALA A 139 11.18 -16.49 19.09
CA ALA A 139 12.28 -16.56 20.00
C ALA A 139 12.12 -17.85 20.78
N ALA A 140 12.89 -18.87 20.39
CA ALA A 140 13.15 -20.00 21.25
C ALA A 140 14.00 -19.48 22.40
N GLY A 141 13.34 -19.31 23.56
CA GLY A 141 13.99 -19.18 24.85
C GLY A 141 14.51 -20.54 25.29
#